data_ff231ad08ff664df07d113ff1f0e192c
#
_entry.id   ff231ad08ff664df07d113ff1f0e192c
#
_cell.length_a   1.000
_cell.length_b   1.000
_cell.length_c   1.000
_cell.angle_alpha   90.00
_cell.angle_beta   90.00
_cell.angle_gamma   90.00
#
_symmetry.space_group_name_H-M   'P 1'
#
loop_
_entity.id
_entity.type
_entity.pdbx_description
1 polymer ?
#
loop_
_entity_poly.entity_id
_entity_poly.type
_entity_poly.pdbx_seq_one_letter_code
_entity_poly.pdbx_strand_id
1 'polypeptide(L)'
;MNKVIVFGGSGFIGNQTVKALFEKGFNVTIFDITPPLNIDKNIKFIKGDIKDLNCVRVAIENKDIVYNFAGIVDLDIANKSPYNAIYTNVTGNLNILEACVQNKVKRYIFASSIYVYSDKGSFYRCSKQMCEIMI
;
A
#
# COMPACT_ATOMS: atom_id res chain seq x y z
N MET A 1 6.35 -19.41 9.28
CA MET A 1 5.83 -18.90 7.99
C MET A 1 5.61 -17.40 8.14
N ASN A 2 6.27 -16.56 7.33
CA ASN A 2 6.14 -15.11 7.46
C ASN A 2 4.73 -14.66 7.05
N LYS A 3 4.16 -13.77 7.87
CA LYS A 3 2.85 -13.17 7.65
C LYS A 3 3.02 -11.85 6.89
N VAL A 4 2.42 -11.76 5.73
CA VAL A 4 2.55 -10.61 4.83
C VAL A 4 1.21 -9.91 4.67
N ILE A 5 1.22 -8.58 4.65
CA ILE A 5 0.07 -7.79 4.23
C ILE A 5 0.42 -6.94 3.02
N VAL A 6 -0.49 -6.86 2.06
CA VAL A 6 -0.34 -6.09 0.82
C VAL A 6 -1.45 -5.05 0.77
N PHE A 7 -1.10 -3.79 1.04
CA PHE A 7 -1.96 -2.64 0.83
C PHE A 7 -2.05 -2.32 -0.66
N GLY A 8 -3.25 -2.12 -1.18
CA GLY A 8 -3.48 -2.04 -2.62
C GLY A 8 -3.40 -3.40 -3.31
N GLY A 9 -3.62 -4.49 -2.56
CA GLY A 9 -3.47 -5.85 -3.05
C GLY A 9 -4.52 -6.29 -4.08
N SER A 10 -5.60 -5.53 -4.26
CA SER A 10 -6.58 -5.75 -5.33
C SER A 10 -6.23 -5.06 -6.64
N GLY A 11 -5.26 -4.13 -6.63
CA GLY A 11 -4.78 -3.41 -7.80
C GLY A 11 -3.92 -4.27 -8.73
N PHE A 12 -3.53 -3.70 -9.88
CA PHE A 12 -2.80 -4.41 -10.93
C PHE A 12 -1.48 -5.05 -10.43
N ILE A 13 -0.58 -4.26 -9.83
CA ILE A 13 0.70 -4.76 -9.31
C ILE A 13 0.47 -5.59 -8.04
N GLY A 14 -0.38 -5.08 -7.13
CA GLY A 14 -0.65 -5.73 -5.85
C GLY A 14 -1.18 -7.14 -6.00
N ASN A 15 -2.13 -7.36 -6.91
CA ASN A 15 -2.71 -8.68 -7.14
C ASN A 15 -1.67 -9.71 -7.64
N GLN A 16 -0.76 -9.30 -8.55
CA GLN A 16 0.32 -10.17 -9.01
C GLN A 16 1.31 -10.49 -7.88
N THR A 17 1.63 -9.49 -7.06
CA THR A 17 2.50 -9.69 -5.90
C THR A 17 1.87 -10.63 -4.89
N VAL A 18 0.57 -10.50 -4.61
CA VAL A 18 -0.19 -11.38 -3.72
C VAL A 18 -0.12 -12.82 -4.19
N LYS A 19 -0.38 -13.09 -5.48
CA LYS A 19 -0.31 -14.43 -6.06
C LYS A 19 1.09 -15.04 -5.92
N ALA A 20 2.12 -14.28 -6.31
CA ALA A 20 3.50 -14.75 -6.24
C ALA A 20 3.96 -15.04 -4.80
N LEU A 21 3.54 -14.24 -3.82
CA LEU A 21 3.82 -14.47 -2.41
C LEU A 21 3.11 -15.72 -1.89
N PHE A 22 1.83 -15.89 -2.26
CA PHE A 22 1.04 -17.06 -1.86
C PHE A 22 1.63 -18.36 -2.43
N GLU A 23 2.00 -18.39 -3.71
CA GLU A 23 2.66 -19.53 -4.36
C GLU A 23 4.00 -19.89 -3.70
N LYS A 24 4.69 -18.90 -3.12
CA LYS A 24 5.92 -19.11 -2.33
C LYS A 24 5.67 -19.54 -0.88
N GLY A 25 4.43 -19.77 -0.50
CA GLY A 25 4.06 -20.27 0.83
C GLY A 25 3.98 -19.22 1.92
N PHE A 26 3.90 -17.92 1.59
CA PHE A 26 3.64 -16.88 2.59
C PHE A 26 2.17 -16.89 3.04
N ASN A 27 1.92 -16.51 4.30
CA ASN A 27 0.57 -16.23 4.77
C ASN A 27 0.20 -14.80 4.38
N VAL A 28 -0.57 -14.66 3.30
CA VAL A 28 -0.85 -13.37 2.67
C VAL A 28 -2.20 -12.82 3.11
N THR A 29 -2.22 -11.53 3.43
CA THR A 29 -3.43 -10.74 3.66
C THR A 29 -3.47 -9.60 2.65
N ILE A 30 -4.61 -9.37 2.01
CA ILE A 30 -4.89 -8.19 1.19
C ILE A 30 -5.59 -7.14 2.05
N PHE A 31 -5.17 -5.88 1.90
CA PHE A 31 -5.90 -4.72 2.40
C PHE A 31 -6.18 -3.78 1.23
N ASP A 32 -7.46 -3.51 0.99
CA ASP A 32 -7.88 -2.66 -0.14
C ASP A 32 -9.28 -2.09 0.10
N ILE A 33 -9.61 -0.98 -0.55
CA ILE A 33 -10.97 -0.43 -0.58
C ILE A 33 -11.91 -1.27 -1.46
N THR A 34 -11.35 -1.99 -2.43
CA THR A 34 -12.07 -2.83 -3.38
C THR A 34 -11.71 -4.30 -3.18
N PRO A 35 -12.70 -5.22 -3.18
CA PRO A 35 -12.39 -6.64 -3.09
C PRO A 35 -11.59 -7.13 -4.31
N PRO A 36 -10.65 -8.08 -4.10
CA PRO A 36 -9.88 -8.64 -5.20
C PRO A 36 -10.72 -9.52 -6.10
N LEU A 37 -10.36 -9.59 -7.38
CA LEU A 37 -10.95 -10.51 -8.34
C LEU A 37 -10.10 -11.78 -8.46
N ASN A 38 -10.75 -12.96 -8.51
CA ASN A 38 -10.09 -14.25 -8.81
C ASN A 38 -8.87 -14.54 -7.92
N ILE A 39 -9.07 -14.48 -6.61
CA ILE A 39 -8.02 -14.79 -5.63
C ILE A 39 -8.32 -16.11 -4.92
N ASP A 40 -7.26 -16.81 -4.47
CA ASP A 40 -7.41 -18.05 -3.70
C ASP A 40 -8.16 -17.80 -2.39
N LYS A 41 -9.09 -18.69 -2.03
CA LYS A 41 -9.93 -18.61 -0.83
C LYS A 41 -9.15 -18.61 0.50
N ASN A 42 -7.91 -19.07 0.47
CA ASN A 42 -7.04 -19.08 1.65
C ASN A 42 -6.32 -17.75 1.86
N ILE A 43 -6.42 -16.81 0.93
CA ILE A 43 -5.88 -15.46 1.08
C ILE A 43 -6.90 -14.59 1.79
N LYS A 44 -6.52 -14.05 2.95
CA LYS A 44 -7.40 -13.17 3.73
C LYS A 44 -7.57 -11.81 3.04
N PHE A 45 -8.79 -11.31 2.96
CA PHE A 45 -9.10 -9.95 2.53
C PHE A 45 -9.64 -9.12 3.69
N ILE A 46 -9.11 -7.91 3.84
CA ILE A 46 -9.58 -6.87 4.75
C ILE A 46 -9.97 -5.66 3.91
N LYS A 47 -11.26 -5.31 3.93
CA LYS A 47 -11.73 -4.07 3.30
C LYS A 47 -11.40 -2.90 4.21
N GLY A 48 -10.69 -1.89 3.68
CA GLY A 48 -10.34 -0.69 4.43
C GLY A 48 -9.69 0.38 3.57
N ASP A 49 -9.63 1.58 4.11
CA ASP A 49 -8.96 2.74 3.49
C ASP A 49 -7.69 3.07 4.27
N ILE A 50 -6.57 3.28 3.58
CA ILE A 50 -5.29 3.64 4.21
C ILE A 50 -5.34 5.00 4.93
N LYS A 51 -6.33 5.82 4.65
CA LYS A 51 -6.59 7.08 5.37
C LYS A 51 -7.13 6.87 6.78
N ASP A 52 -7.70 5.70 7.06
CA ASP A 52 -8.18 5.33 8.40
C ASP A 52 -7.06 4.64 9.20
N LEU A 53 -6.41 5.43 10.06
CA LEU A 53 -5.30 4.96 10.89
C LEU A 53 -5.70 3.76 11.78
N ASN A 54 -6.90 3.75 12.34
CA ASN A 54 -7.33 2.66 13.22
C ASN A 54 -7.51 1.36 12.44
N CYS A 55 -8.13 1.43 11.26
CA CYS A 55 -8.26 0.29 10.37
C CYS A 55 -6.88 -0.27 9.94
N VAL A 56 -5.95 0.61 9.61
CA VAL A 56 -4.57 0.24 9.25
C VAL A 56 -3.83 -0.42 10.43
N ARG A 57 -3.93 0.13 11.65
CA ARG A 57 -3.31 -0.45 12.85
C ARG A 57 -3.77 -1.89 13.10
N VAL A 58 -5.07 -2.11 13.08
CA VAL A 58 -5.65 -3.46 13.26
C VAL A 58 -5.19 -4.42 12.16
N ALA A 59 -5.14 -3.95 10.91
CA ALA A 59 -4.73 -4.78 9.78
C ALA A 59 -3.27 -5.24 9.85
N ILE A 60 -2.38 -4.41 10.42
CA ILE A 60 -0.93 -4.68 10.53
C ILE A 60 -0.59 -5.57 11.75
N GLU A 61 -1.51 -5.77 12.69
CA GLU A 61 -1.26 -6.63 13.83
C GLU A 61 -0.72 -8.02 13.44
N ASN A 62 0.38 -8.41 14.08
CA ASN A 62 1.04 -9.70 13.84
C ASN A 62 1.52 -9.92 12.39
N LYS A 63 1.86 -8.87 11.66
CA LYS A 63 2.49 -8.96 10.33
C LYS A 63 3.99 -8.79 10.43
N ASP A 64 4.71 -9.60 9.65
CA ASP A 64 6.18 -9.54 9.57
C ASP A 64 6.64 -8.60 8.45
N ILE A 65 5.90 -8.58 7.34
CA ILE A 65 6.26 -7.87 6.11
C ILE A 65 5.04 -7.09 5.59
N VAL A 66 5.28 -5.85 5.20
CA VAL A 66 4.27 -4.96 4.62
C VAL A 66 4.69 -4.53 3.23
N TYR A 67 3.82 -4.72 2.25
CA TYR A 67 3.91 -4.12 0.92
C TYR A 67 2.89 -2.99 0.81
N ASN A 68 3.30 -1.84 0.29
CA ASN A 68 2.41 -0.72 0.03
C ASN A 68 2.38 -0.36 -1.46
N PHE A 69 1.30 -0.76 -2.12
CA PHE A 69 0.93 -0.38 -3.49
C PHE A 69 -0.30 0.53 -3.51
N ALA A 70 -0.91 0.80 -2.34
CA ALA A 70 -2.10 1.63 -2.24
C ALA A 70 -1.78 3.09 -2.55
N GLY A 71 -2.67 3.73 -3.29
CA GLY A 71 -2.58 5.15 -3.60
C GLY A 71 -3.29 5.53 -4.90
N ILE A 72 -3.43 6.82 -5.11
CA ILE A 72 -3.89 7.41 -6.37
C ILE A 72 -2.69 7.49 -7.31
N VAL A 73 -2.72 6.69 -8.38
CA VAL A 73 -1.60 6.54 -9.33
C VAL A 73 -1.86 7.19 -10.69
N ASP A 74 -3.10 7.54 -10.98
CA ASP A 74 -3.50 8.22 -12.21
C ASP A 74 -3.13 9.70 -12.14
N LEU A 75 -2.34 10.16 -13.13
CA LEU A 75 -1.82 11.54 -13.17
C LEU A 75 -2.94 12.57 -13.35
N ASP A 76 -3.95 12.24 -14.17
CA ASP A 76 -5.05 13.17 -14.43
C ASP A 76 -5.94 13.31 -13.20
N ILE A 77 -6.19 12.21 -12.50
CA ILE A 77 -6.92 12.22 -11.22
C ILE A 77 -6.14 13.02 -10.18
N ALA A 78 -4.83 12.80 -10.08
CA ALA A 78 -3.97 13.52 -9.13
C ALA A 78 -3.95 15.03 -9.41
N ASN A 79 -3.94 15.44 -10.68
CA ASN A 79 -3.97 16.85 -11.09
C ASN A 79 -5.34 17.50 -10.88
N LYS A 80 -6.43 16.76 -11.12
CA LYS A 80 -7.81 17.26 -10.89
C LYS A 80 -8.17 17.40 -9.42
N SER A 81 -7.57 16.57 -8.56
CA SER A 81 -7.83 16.57 -7.12
C SER A 81 -6.53 16.44 -6.31
N PRO A 82 -5.68 17.51 -6.32
CA PRO A 82 -4.36 17.48 -5.68
C PRO A 82 -4.42 17.18 -4.18
N TYR A 83 -5.37 17.81 -3.50
CA TYR A 83 -5.56 17.56 -2.06
C TYR A 83 -5.81 16.07 -1.78
N ASN A 84 -6.73 15.45 -2.50
CA ASN A 84 -7.05 14.04 -2.31
C ASN A 84 -5.86 13.13 -2.68
N ALA A 85 -5.10 13.47 -3.73
CA ALA A 85 -3.91 12.72 -4.12
C ALA A 85 -2.84 12.77 -3.03
N ILE A 86 -2.51 13.96 -2.51
CA ILE A 86 -1.54 14.12 -1.43
C ILE A 86 -2.05 13.47 -0.15
N TYR A 87 -3.30 13.72 0.24
CA TYR A 87 -3.87 13.15 1.46
C TYR A 87 -3.88 11.62 1.42
N THR A 88 -4.31 11.01 0.32
CA THR A 88 -4.32 9.56 0.18
C THR A 88 -2.90 8.99 0.14
N ASN A 89 -2.03 9.52 -0.72
CA ASN A 89 -0.72 8.92 -0.94
C ASN A 89 0.23 9.17 0.22
N VAL A 90 0.25 10.39 0.77
CA VAL A 90 1.21 10.79 1.81
C VAL A 90 0.71 10.42 3.20
N THR A 91 -0.51 10.87 3.57
CA THR A 91 -1.07 10.54 4.88
C THR A 91 -1.36 9.05 5.02
N GLY A 92 -1.86 8.41 3.95
CA GLY A 92 -2.06 6.95 3.95
C GLY A 92 -0.75 6.19 4.13
N ASN A 93 0.34 6.62 3.48
CA ASN A 93 1.67 6.03 3.69
C ASN A 93 2.16 6.25 5.13
N LEU A 94 1.98 7.45 5.68
CA LEU A 94 2.36 7.76 7.06
C LEU A 94 1.61 6.88 8.07
N ASN A 95 0.31 6.67 7.87
CA ASN A 95 -0.49 5.77 8.71
C ASN A 95 0.05 4.34 8.72
N ILE A 96 0.45 3.84 7.54
CA ILE A 96 1.04 2.50 7.42
C ILE A 96 2.41 2.45 8.12
N LEU A 97 3.27 3.45 7.92
CA LEU A 97 4.59 3.52 8.56
C LEU A 97 4.48 3.58 10.10
N GLU A 98 3.58 4.42 10.63
CA GLU A 98 3.34 4.49 12.08
C GLU A 98 2.89 3.15 12.64
N ALA A 99 1.95 2.49 11.97
CA ALA A 99 1.48 1.18 12.38
C ALA A 99 2.57 0.10 12.27
N CYS A 100 3.46 0.18 11.27
CA CYS A 100 4.63 -0.70 11.14
C CYS A 100 5.59 -0.55 12.32
N VAL A 101 5.89 0.68 12.73
CA VAL A 101 6.77 0.95 13.89
C VAL A 101 6.15 0.39 15.17
N GLN A 102 4.87 0.67 15.43
CA GLN A 102 4.16 0.20 16.62
C GLN A 102 4.11 -1.32 16.72
N ASN A 103 3.96 -2.01 15.58
CA ASN A 103 3.90 -3.47 15.52
C ASN A 103 5.25 -4.16 15.28
N LYS A 104 6.36 -3.40 15.24
CA LYS A 104 7.72 -3.91 15.01
C LYS A 104 7.83 -4.75 13.74
N VAL A 105 7.20 -4.28 12.66
CA VAL A 105 7.27 -4.91 11.34
C VAL A 105 8.72 -5.01 10.90
N LYS A 106 9.13 -6.19 10.42
CA LYS A 106 10.53 -6.48 10.07
C LYS A 106 10.95 -5.85 8.75
N ARG A 107 10.00 -5.69 7.82
CA ARG A 107 10.29 -5.14 6.48
C ARG A 107 9.07 -4.41 5.92
N TYR A 108 9.33 -3.21 5.45
CA TYR A 108 8.39 -2.40 4.68
C TYR A 108 8.90 -2.27 3.25
N ILE A 109 8.03 -2.52 2.28
CA ILE A 109 8.31 -2.40 0.84
C ILE A 109 7.32 -1.40 0.23
N PHE A 110 7.86 -0.36 -0.36
CA PHE A 110 7.09 0.72 -0.96
C PHE A 110 7.25 0.75 -2.48
N ALA A 111 6.13 0.86 -3.19
CA ALA A 111 6.16 1.10 -4.62
C ALA A 111 6.35 2.58 -4.93
N SER A 112 7.58 2.96 -5.25
CA SER A 112 7.86 4.29 -5.77
C SER A 112 7.53 4.41 -7.25
N SER A 113 8.09 5.36 -7.95
CA SER A 113 7.79 5.65 -9.35
C SER A 113 9.01 6.23 -10.07
N ILE A 114 9.13 5.96 -11.37
CA ILE A 114 10.13 6.61 -12.23
C ILE A 114 9.97 8.14 -12.24
N TYR A 115 8.77 8.64 -11.98
CA TYR A 115 8.50 10.07 -11.93
C TYR A 115 9.27 10.80 -10.83
N VAL A 116 9.78 10.13 -9.79
CA VAL A 116 10.59 10.77 -8.73
C VAL A 116 11.89 11.38 -9.28
N TYR A 117 12.39 10.84 -10.40
CA TYR A 117 13.58 11.33 -11.12
C TYR A 117 13.27 12.24 -12.31
N SER A 118 12.00 12.56 -12.54
CA SER A 118 11.54 13.34 -13.69
C SER A 118 11.11 14.75 -13.25
N ASP A 119 11.05 15.67 -14.18
CA ASP A 119 10.38 16.97 -14.03
C ASP A 119 8.86 16.91 -14.26
N LYS A 120 8.35 15.73 -14.66
CA LYS A 120 6.93 15.45 -14.91
C LYS A 120 6.30 14.73 -13.72
N GLY A 121 4.98 14.58 -13.76
CA GLY A 121 4.22 13.81 -12.76
C GLY A 121 3.60 14.64 -11.65
N SER A 122 3.86 15.96 -11.60
CA SER A 122 3.17 16.95 -10.76
C SER A 122 2.90 16.43 -9.32
N PHE A 123 1.66 16.49 -8.84
CA PHE A 123 1.27 16.08 -7.48
C PHE A 123 1.52 14.59 -7.20
N TYR A 124 1.37 13.72 -8.21
CA TYR A 124 1.73 12.30 -8.05
C TYR A 124 3.21 12.13 -7.75
N ARG A 125 4.09 12.79 -8.54
CA ARG A 125 5.53 12.80 -8.30
C ARG A 125 5.86 13.29 -6.90
N CYS A 126 5.32 14.47 -6.52
CA CYS A 126 5.54 15.05 -5.20
C CYS A 126 5.14 14.07 -4.08
N SER A 127 3.98 13.42 -4.23
CA SER A 127 3.53 12.45 -3.22
C SER A 127 4.49 11.27 -3.08
N LYS A 128 5.03 10.75 -4.19
CA LYS A 128 6.00 9.64 -4.15
C LYS A 128 7.35 10.07 -3.57
N GLN A 129 7.86 11.25 -3.93
CA GLN A 129 9.08 11.82 -3.34
C GLN A 129 8.94 12.03 -1.83
N MET A 130 7.82 12.60 -1.37
CA MET A 130 7.54 12.76 0.06
C MET A 130 7.51 11.42 0.79
N CYS A 131 6.91 10.38 0.18
CA CYS A 131 6.89 9.05 0.77
C CYS A 131 8.30 8.45 0.88
N GLU A 132 9.16 8.59 -0.14
CA GLU A 132 10.55 8.11 -0.07
C GLU A 132 11.35 8.78 1.05
N ILE A 133 11.15 10.08 1.28
CA ILE A 133 11.85 10.82 2.35
C ILE A 133 11.41 10.35 3.75
N MET A 134 10.17 9.84 3.89
CA MET A 134 9.64 9.35 5.18
C MET A 134 10.07 7.92 5.52
N ILE A 135 10.55 7.13 4.57
CA ILE A 135 10.95 5.72 4.75
C ILE A 135 12.41 5.61 5.18
#